data_4479fcf2db659f7549ae05cbe8ed0ed2
#
_entry.id   4479fcf2db659f7549ae05cbe8ed0ed2
#
_cell.length_a   1.000
_cell.length_b   1.000
_cell.length_c   1.000
_cell.angle_alpha   90.00
_cell.angle_beta   90.00
_cell.angle_gamma   90.00
#
_symmetry.space_group_name_H-M   'P 1'
#
loop_
_entity.id
_entity.type
_entity.pdbx_description
1 polymer ?
#
loop_
_entity_poly.entity_id
_entity_poly.type
_entity_poly.pdbx_seq_one_letter_code
_entity_poly.pdbx_strand_id
1 'polypeptide(L)'
;MGEDNILATVLAGGKSQRFGKNKSEVLLNKKKLIDHTLEKLDKKFNKIIIVSNDNNQKDYTTIKDCLDGQLGPLVGVLSAMKWATENYPKKYKWVMTFPCDTPFFSTNIIDRFISEANTNDSQLYFAKVENKRHNIFGLWSIELMERLEKDLVVNMV
;
A
#
# COMPACT_ATOMS: atom_id res chain seq x y z
N MET A 1 18.08 -8.04 -1.40
CA MET A 1 17.03 -7.03 -1.30
C MET A 1 16.73 -6.74 0.17
N GLY A 2 16.70 -5.49 0.54
CA GLY A 2 16.33 -5.05 1.87
C GLY A 2 15.23 -3.99 1.79
N GLU A 3 14.88 -3.42 2.91
CA GLU A 3 13.80 -2.42 3.00
C GLU A 3 14.07 -1.16 2.15
N ASP A 4 15.33 -0.86 1.85
CA ASP A 4 15.70 0.33 1.07
C ASP A 4 15.19 0.34 -0.37
N ASN A 5 14.91 -0.83 -0.92
CA ASN A 5 14.37 -0.97 -2.29
C ASN A 5 12.84 -1.03 -2.32
N ILE A 6 12.21 -0.93 -1.16
CA ILE A 6 10.77 -1.09 -1.02
C ILE A 6 10.15 0.24 -0.59
N LEU A 7 9.16 0.70 -1.33
CA LEU A 7 8.34 1.83 -0.92
C LEU A 7 7.14 1.31 -0.13
N ALA A 8 7.08 1.62 1.15
CA ALA A 8 5.92 1.28 1.96
C ALA A 8 4.76 2.22 1.62
N THR A 9 3.61 1.65 1.38
CA THR A 9 2.42 2.39 0.92
C THR A 9 1.21 2.00 1.75
N VAL A 10 0.60 2.98 2.41
CA VAL A 10 -0.65 2.78 3.14
C VAL A 10 -1.82 3.19 2.24
N LEU A 11 -2.72 2.26 1.98
CA LEU A 11 -3.90 2.49 1.16
C LEU A 11 -5.04 2.96 2.05
N ALA A 12 -5.31 4.26 2.01
CA ALA A 12 -6.35 4.92 2.79
C ALA A 12 -7.49 5.46 1.92
N GLY A 13 -7.51 5.08 0.64
CA GLY A 13 -8.57 5.42 -0.29
C GLY A 13 -9.76 4.49 -0.13
N GLY A 14 -10.89 4.90 -0.67
CA GLY A 14 -12.12 4.13 -0.69
C GLY A 14 -13.21 4.76 0.16
N LYS A 15 -14.43 4.63 -0.34
CA LYS A 15 -15.63 5.10 0.36
C LYS A 15 -16.08 4.04 1.36
N SER A 16 -15.42 3.96 2.52
CA SER A 16 -15.95 3.14 3.58
C SER A 16 -17.02 3.90 4.35
N GLN A 17 -18.26 3.56 4.10
CA GLN A 17 -19.39 4.15 4.79
C GLN A 17 -19.90 3.28 5.95
N ARG A 18 -19.20 2.19 6.29
CA ARG A 18 -19.66 1.26 7.32
C ARG A 18 -19.89 1.91 8.68
N PHE A 19 -19.23 3.05 8.95
CA PHE A 19 -19.35 3.76 10.23
C PHE A 19 -19.76 5.23 10.05
N GLY A 20 -20.25 5.63 8.85
CA GLY A 20 -20.54 7.02 8.56
C GLY A 20 -19.32 7.94 8.61
N LYS A 21 -18.11 7.36 8.69
CA LYS A 21 -16.83 8.08 8.74
C LYS A 21 -15.83 7.39 7.83
N ASN A 22 -14.84 8.15 7.35
CA ASN A 22 -13.68 7.59 6.70
C ASN A 22 -13.00 6.59 7.66
N LYS A 23 -12.68 5.38 7.20
CA LYS A 23 -12.04 4.34 8.02
C LYS A 23 -10.75 4.82 8.66
N SER A 24 -9.98 5.68 7.98
CA SER A 24 -8.74 6.21 8.51
C SER A 24 -8.95 7.11 9.75
N GLU A 25 -10.13 7.68 9.90
CA GLU A 25 -10.48 8.57 11.01
C GLU A 25 -11.02 7.83 12.25
N VAL A 26 -11.27 6.52 12.16
CA VAL A 26 -11.74 5.72 13.29
C VAL A 26 -10.66 5.66 14.36
N LEU A 27 -11.05 5.87 15.63
CA LEU A 27 -10.13 5.88 16.75
C LEU A 27 -10.07 4.51 17.46
N LEU A 28 -8.87 4.10 17.79
CA LEU A 28 -8.60 2.98 18.68
C LEU A 28 -7.66 3.46 19.77
N ASN A 29 -8.09 3.34 21.03
CA ASN A 29 -7.33 3.85 22.17
C ASN A 29 -6.95 5.33 22.00
N LYS A 30 -7.92 6.15 21.57
CA LYS A 30 -7.78 7.60 21.35
C LYS A 30 -6.83 7.99 20.21
N LYS A 31 -6.49 7.04 19.34
CA LYS A 31 -5.56 7.24 18.24
C LYS A 31 -6.15 6.67 16.96
N LYS A 32 -5.98 7.36 15.84
CA LYS A 32 -6.50 6.89 14.55
C LYS A 32 -5.89 5.56 14.16
N LEU A 33 -6.68 4.70 13.51
CA LEU A 33 -6.19 3.40 13.04
C LEU A 33 -4.98 3.55 12.11
N ILE A 34 -5.02 4.54 11.22
CA ILE A 34 -3.89 4.80 10.32
C ILE A 34 -2.61 5.16 11.08
N ASP A 35 -2.72 5.90 12.18
CA ASP A 35 -1.55 6.29 12.97
C ASP A 35 -0.90 5.07 13.63
N HIS A 36 -1.69 4.10 14.06
CA HIS A 36 -1.16 2.83 14.58
C HIS A 36 -0.36 2.08 13.51
N THR A 37 -0.88 2.04 12.27
CA THR A 37 -0.19 1.41 11.15
C THR A 37 1.11 2.13 10.82
N LEU A 38 1.06 3.45 10.71
CA LEU A 38 2.22 4.28 10.38
C LEU A 38 3.35 4.14 11.41
N GLU A 39 3.03 4.08 12.69
CA GLU A 39 4.05 3.86 13.73
C GLU A 39 4.78 2.53 13.59
N LYS A 40 4.05 1.47 13.22
CA LYS A 40 4.69 0.18 12.97
C LYS A 40 5.65 0.25 11.77
N LEU A 41 5.22 0.92 10.71
CA LEU A 41 6.00 1.03 9.48
C LEU A 41 7.21 1.94 9.62
N ASP A 42 7.13 2.99 10.44
CA ASP A 42 8.24 3.89 10.70
C ASP A 42 9.48 3.18 11.28
N LYS A 43 9.25 2.07 11.95
CA LYS A 43 10.33 1.26 12.53
C LYS A 43 11.05 0.38 11.49
N LYS A 44 10.46 0.21 10.32
CA LYS A 44 10.94 -0.72 9.29
C LYS A 44 11.35 -0.03 7.98
N PHE A 45 10.76 1.08 7.65
CA PHE A 45 10.94 1.73 6.35
C PHE A 45 11.41 3.17 6.47
N ASN A 46 12.32 3.57 5.60
CA ASN A 46 12.82 4.95 5.54
C ASN A 46 11.84 5.89 4.83
N LYS A 47 11.00 5.34 3.96
CA LYS A 47 10.00 6.13 3.23
C LYS A 47 8.66 5.43 3.23
N ILE A 48 7.64 6.14 3.64
CA ILE A 48 6.26 5.68 3.66
C ILE A 48 5.42 6.74 2.95
N ILE A 49 4.55 6.33 2.05
CA ILE A 49 3.56 7.21 1.44
C ILE A 49 2.16 6.72 1.76
N ILE A 50 1.21 7.63 1.69
CA ILE A 50 -0.21 7.34 1.88
C ILE A 50 -0.91 7.64 0.56
N VAL A 51 -1.74 6.70 0.10
CA VAL A 51 -2.63 6.94 -1.04
C VAL A 51 -4.00 7.23 -0.48
N SER A 52 -4.47 8.46 -0.65
CA SER A 52 -5.76 8.91 -0.17
C SER A 52 -6.23 10.11 -0.97
N ASN A 53 -7.52 10.15 -1.28
CA ASN A 53 -8.12 11.33 -1.91
C ASN A 53 -8.44 12.42 -0.86
N ASP A 54 -8.40 12.06 0.42
CA ASP A 54 -8.62 12.95 1.56
C ASP A 54 -7.30 13.13 2.30
N ASN A 55 -6.69 14.31 2.20
CA ASN A 55 -5.38 14.56 2.79
C ASN A 55 -5.50 15.06 4.23
N ASN A 56 -5.27 14.16 5.20
CA ASN A 56 -5.33 14.50 6.62
C ASN A 56 -4.04 14.18 7.39
N GLN A 57 -2.96 13.76 6.71
CA GLN A 57 -1.70 13.38 7.36
C GLN A 57 -0.60 14.40 7.04
N LYS A 58 -0.19 15.17 8.04
CA LYS A 58 0.78 16.26 7.86
C LYS A 58 2.22 15.80 7.74
N ASP A 59 2.56 14.69 8.42
CA ASP A 59 3.96 14.24 8.52
C ASP A 59 4.38 13.23 7.45
N TYR A 60 3.46 12.89 6.54
CA TYR A 60 3.69 11.89 5.50
C TYR A 60 3.32 12.42 4.13
N THR A 61 4.04 11.96 3.12
CA THR A 61 3.66 12.24 1.73
C THR A 61 2.33 11.53 1.43
N THR A 62 1.34 12.29 1.05
CA THR A 62 0.03 11.76 0.64
C THR A 62 -0.19 12.04 -0.84
N ILE A 63 -0.57 11.02 -1.59
CA ILE A 63 -0.86 11.12 -3.02
C ILE A 63 -2.29 10.68 -3.28
N LYS A 64 -2.84 11.17 -4.38
CA LYS A 64 -4.19 10.81 -4.82
C LYS A 64 -4.14 9.64 -5.82
N ASP A 65 -5.28 8.97 -5.99
CA ASP A 65 -5.43 7.98 -7.04
C ASP A 65 -5.13 8.62 -8.41
N CYS A 66 -4.31 7.95 -9.22
CA CYS A 66 -3.91 8.45 -10.52
C CYS A 66 -4.97 8.28 -11.62
N LEU A 67 -5.99 7.47 -11.36
CA LEU A 67 -7.13 7.25 -12.26
C LEU A 67 -8.42 7.56 -11.52
N ASP A 68 -9.34 8.23 -12.19
CA ASP A 68 -10.66 8.51 -11.63
C ASP A 68 -11.56 7.28 -11.72
N GLY A 69 -12.54 7.20 -10.81
CA GLY A 69 -13.50 6.12 -10.77
C GLY A 69 -13.30 5.22 -9.55
N GLN A 70 -14.22 4.28 -9.38
CA GLN A 70 -14.16 3.33 -8.25
C GLN A 70 -13.52 2.02 -8.72
N LEU A 71 -12.23 2.04 -8.96
CA LEU A 71 -11.48 0.92 -9.51
C LEU A 71 -10.86 0.01 -8.42
N GLY A 72 -11.21 0.28 -7.16
CA GLY A 72 -10.73 -0.50 -6.02
C GLY A 72 -9.29 -0.17 -5.64
N PRO A 73 -8.68 -1.00 -4.76
CA PRO A 73 -7.36 -0.71 -4.20
C PRO A 73 -6.21 -0.79 -5.21
N LEU A 74 -6.40 -1.44 -6.34
CA LEU A 74 -5.35 -1.58 -7.36
C LEU A 74 -4.93 -0.23 -7.95
N VAL A 75 -5.82 0.74 -7.99
CA VAL A 75 -5.47 2.11 -8.41
C VAL A 75 -4.47 2.73 -7.45
N GLY A 76 -4.63 2.47 -6.15
CA GLY A 76 -3.68 2.93 -5.15
C GLY A 76 -2.29 2.33 -5.34
N VAL A 77 -2.22 1.05 -5.67
CA VAL A 77 -0.95 0.38 -5.97
C VAL A 77 -0.29 1.02 -7.19
N LEU A 78 -1.04 1.22 -8.28
CA LEU A 78 -0.55 1.87 -9.49
C LEU A 78 -0.06 3.29 -9.20
N SER A 79 -0.82 4.04 -8.42
CA SER A 79 -0.47 5.41 -8.04
C SER A 79 0.85 5.48 -7.29
N ALA A 80 1.08 4.55 -6.37
CA ALA A 80 2.34 4.43 -5.65
C ALA A 80 3.50 4.09 -6.58
N MET A 81 3.31 3.16 -7.52
CA MET A 81 4.32 2.78 -8.49
C MET A 81 4.72 3.96 -9.37
N LYS A 82 3.74 4.72 -9.88
CA LYS A 82 4.01 5.91 -10.70
C LYS A 82 4.75 6.98 -9.89
N TRP A 83 4.30 7.23 -8.68
CA TRP A 83 4.96 8.20 -7.81
C TRP A 83 6.42 7.82 -7.54
N ALA A 84 6.67 6.55 -7.24
CA ALA A 84 8.02 6.05 -6.99
C ALA A 84 8.93 6.23 -8.21
N THR A 85 8.42 5.89 -9.39
CA THR A 85 9.18 5.97 -10.64
C THR A 85 9.48 7.44 -11.03
N GLU A 86 8.52 8.33 -10.82
CA GLU A 86 8.66 9.74 -11.17
C GLU A 86 9.58 10.50 -10.20
N ASN A 87 9.49 10.22 -8.91
CA ASN A 87 10.21 10.97 -7.87
C ASN A 87 11.57 10.37 -7.52
N TYR A 88 11.70 9.05 -7.63
CA TYR A 88 12.94 8.34 -7.29
C TYR A 88 13.25 7.28 -8.36
N PRO A 89 13.63 7.72 -9.58
CA PRO A 89 13.91 6.78 -10.66
C PRO A 89 14.94 5.73 -10.25
N LYS A 90 14.65 4.47 -10.48
CA LYS A 90 15.52 3.30 -10.22
C LYS A 90 15.82 3.01 -8.75
N LYS A 91 15.29 3.79 -7.81
CA LYS A 91 15.53 3.54 -6.37
C LYS A 91 14.68 2.39 -5.85
N TYR A 92 13.37 2.43 -6.10
CA TYR A 92 12.45 1.43 -5.60
C TYR A 92 12.18 0.37 -6.66
N LYS A 93 12.30 -0.88 -6.27
CA LYS A 93 11.98 -2.04 -7.11
C LYS A 93 10.64 -2.65 -6.74
N TRP A 94 10.16 -2.34 -5.55
CA TRP A 94 8.96 -2.92 -4.98
C TRP A 94 8.11 -1.87 -4.30
N VAL A 95 6.80 -2.09 -4.35
CA VAL A 95 5.82 -1.38 -3.51
C VAL A 95 5.22 -2.41 -2.56
N MET A 96 5.28 -2.16 -1.27
CA MET A 96 4.62 -2.99 -0.26
C MET A 96 3.41 -2.25 0.27
N THR A 97 2.24 -2.86 0.15
CA THR A 97 0.97 -2.21 0.50
C THR A 97 0.42 -2.70 1.83
N PHE A 98 -0.19 -1.78 2.55
CA PHE A 98 -0.80 -2.01 3.86
C PHE A 98 -2.16 -1.31 3.91
N PRO A 99 -3.19 -1.95 4.51
CA PRO A 99 -4.45 -1.26 4.75
C PRO A 99 -4.33 -0.27 5.90
N CYS A 100 -5.12 0.80 5.85
CA CYS A 100 -5.10 1.83 6.90
C CYS A 100 -5.90 1.44 8.15
N ASP A 101 -6.77 0.44 8.05
CA ASP A 101 -7.77 0.11 9.07
C ASP A 101 -7.56 -1.22 9.79
N THR A 102 -6.42 -1.88 9.56
CA THR A 102 -6.09 -3.16 10.21
C THR A 102 -4.68 -3.09 10.81
N PRO A 103 -4.53 -2.36 11.94
CA PRO A 103 -3.19 -2.11 12.52
C PRO A 103 -2.63 -3.27 13.32
N PHE A 104 -3.34 -4.39 13.43
CA PHE A 104 -2.97 -5.52 14.31
C PHE A 104 -2.07 -6.56 13.64
N PHE A 105 -1.59 -6.31 12.42
CA PHE A 105 -0.69 -7.24 11.77
C PHE A 105 0.67 -7.31 12.49
N SER A 106 1.31 -8.49 12.42
CA SER A 106 2.68 -8.63 12.90
C SER A 106 3.67 -8.07 11.87
N THR A 107 4.66 -7.31 12.33
CA THR A 107 5.73 -6.80 11.45
C THR A 107 6.58 -7.91 10.84
N ASN A 108 6.49 -9.14 11.35
CA ASN A 108 7.14 -10.32 10.76
C ASN A 108 6.67 -10.59 9.32
N ILE A 109 5.48 -10.12 8.94
CA ILE A 109 5.00 -10.25 7.56
C ILE A 109 5.92 -9.52 6.57
N ILE A 110 6.51 -8.41 6.98
CA ILE A 110 7.45 -7.63 6.17
C ILE A 110 8.69 -8.48 5.87
N ASP A 111 9.26 -9.08 6.90
CA ASP A 111 10.45 -9.92 6.76
C ASP A 111 10.16 -11.16 5.91
N ARG A 112 8.98 -11.73 6.03
CA ARG A 112 8.54 -12.87 5.21
C ARG A 112 8.39 -12.50 3.74
N PHE A 113 7.81 -11.35 3.43
CA PHE A 113 7.73 -10.87 2.04
C PHE A 113 9.12 -10.71 1.43
N ILE A 114 10.04 -10.09 2.16
CA ILE A 114 11.41 -9.89 1.69
C ILE A 114 12.11 -11.23 1.46
N SER A 115 11.96 -12.16 2.39
CA SER A 115 12.53 -13.50 2.27
C SER A 115 11.99 -14.25 1.05
N GLU A 116 10.68 -14.23 0.84
CA GLU A 116 10.05 -14.88 -0.32
C GLU A 116 10.51 -14.26 -1.63
N ALA A 117 10.62 -12.94 -1.69
CA ALA A 117 11.08 -12.25 -2.88
C ALA A 117 12.57 -12.54 -3.21
N ASN A 118 13.37 -12.79 -2.18
CA ASN A 118 14.78 -13.15 -2.36
C ASN A 118 14.97 -14.60 -2.82
N THR A 119 14.02 -15.47 -2.56
CA THR A 119 14.14 -16.92 -2.88
C THR A 119 13.30 -17.37 -4.07
N ASN A 120 12.39 -16.53 -4.54
CA ASN A 120 11.49 -16.85 -5.66
C ASN A 120 11.52 -15.73 -6.71
N ASP A 121 11.15 -16.08 -7.94
CA ASP A 121 11.15 -15.14 -9.08
C ASP A 121 9.78 -14.51 -9.35
N SER A 122 8.86 -14.59 -8.42
CA SER A 122 7.53 -14.00 -8.59
C SER A 122 7.59 -12.48 -8.50
N GLN A 123 6.67 -11.81 -9.18
CA GLN A 123 6.56 -10.36 -9.20
C GLN A 123 5.48 -9.84 -8.25
N LEU A 124 4.78 -10.75 -7.58
CA LEU A 124 3.64 -10.40 -6.72
C LEU A 124 3.49 -11.44 -5.61
N TYR A 125 3.40 -10.95 -4.40
CA TYR A 125 3.19 -11.76 -3.20
C TYR A 125 2.04 -11.18 -2.40
N PHE A 126 1.14 -12.02 -1.92
CA PHE A 126 0.04 -11.63 -1.05
C PHE A 126 0.11 -12.34 0.29
N ALA A 127 -0.35 -11.66 1.33
CA ALA A 127 -0.57 -12.30 2.61
C ALA A 127 -1.78 -13.23 2.53
N LYS A 128 -1.64 -14.40 3.15
CA LYS A 128 -2.72 -15.36 3.27
C LYS A 128 -2.75 -15.87 4.72
N VAL A 129 -3.92 -15.83 5.32
CA VAL A 129 -4.15 -16.37 6.66
C VAL A 129 -5.20 -17.46 6.52
N GLU A 130 -4.86 -18.68 6.95
CA GLU A 130 -5.65 -19.87 6.71
C GLU A 130 -5.90 -20.02 5.19
N ASN A 131 -7.13 -20.01 4.73
CA ASN A 131 -7.44 -20.08 3.30
C ASN A 131 -7.90 -18.75 2.72
N LYS A 132 -7.78 -17.64 3.49
CA LYS A 132 -8.23 -16.32 3.06
C LYS A 132 -7.05 -15.47 2.61
N ARG A 133 -7.12 -14.96 1.38
CA ARG A 133 -6.15 -14.03 0.81
C ARG A 133 -6.49 -12.60 1.25
N HIS A 134 -5.47 -11.87 1.65
CA HIS A 134 -5.55 -10.45 1.99
C HIS A 134 -4.83 -9.64 0.92
N ASN A 135 -5.55 -9.27 -0.12
CA ASN A 135 -4.98 -8.64 -1.32
C ASN A 135 -4.36 -7.26 -1.05
N ILE A 136 -4.76 -6.58 0.03
CA ILE A 136 -4.22 -5.27 0.37
C ILE A 136 -2.87 -5.40 1.07
N PHE A 137 -2.59 -6.53 1.72
CA PHE A 137 -1.25 -6.86 2.22
C PHE A 137 -0.47 -7.53 1.10
N GLY A 138 0.32 -6.78 0.37
CA GLY A 138 1.03 -7.34 -0.78
C GLY A 138 2.37 -6.68 -1.02
N LEU A 139 3.21 -7.40 -1.73
CA LEU A 139 4.49 -6.92 -2.26
C LEU A 139 4.41 -7.00 -3.79
N TRP A 140 4.53 -5.85 -4.43
CA TRP A 140 4.30 -5.68 -5.87
C TRP A 140 5.57 -5.20 -6.55
N SER A 141 6.07 -5.94 -7.55
CA SER A 141 7.19 -5.48 -8.36
C SER A 141 6.78 -4.26 -9.20
N ILE A 142 7.65 -3.26 -9.24
CA ILE A 142 7.45 -2.07 -10.10
C ILE A 142 7.37 -2.47 -11.58
N GLU A 143 7.96 -3.59 -11.97
CA GLU A 143 7.87 -4.12 -13.34
C GLU A 143 6.44 -4.42 -13.77
N LEU A 144 5.52 -4.58 -12.83
CA LEU A 144 4.09 -4.79 -13.12
C LEU A 144 3.34 -3.51 -13.47
N MET A 145 3.97 -2.34 -13.36
CA MET A 145 3.28 -1.05 -13.49
C MET A 145 2.55 -0.89 -14.82
N GLU A 146 3.21 -1.16 -15.94
CA GLU A 146 2.60 -1.00 -17.26
C GLU A 146 1.42 -1.94 -17.48
N ARG A 147 1.58 -3.19 -17.05
CA ARG A 147 0.52 -4.19 -17.17
C ARG A 147 -0.67 -3.83 -16.28
N LEU A 148 -0.41 -3.41 -15.06
CA LEU A 148 -1.46 -3.00 -14.12
C LEU A 148 -2.24 -1.79 -14.67
N GLU A 149 -1.55 -0.79 -15.19
CA GLU A 149 -2.18 0.37 -15.79
C GLU A 149 -3.07 -0.03 -16.97
N LYS A 150 -2.56 -0.87 -17.86
CA LYS A 150 -3.31 -1.36 -19.02
C LYS A 150 -4.58 -2.08 -18.61
N ASP A 151 -4.47 -2.99 -17.63
CA ASP A 151 -5.61 -3.77 -17.15
C ASP A 151 -6.68 -2.88 -16.49
N LEU A 152 -6.25 -1.86 -15.73
CA LEU A 152 -7.17 -0.93 -15.08
C LEU A 152 -7.87 -0.02 -16.09
N VAL A 153 -7.15 0.48 -17.08
CA VAL A 153 -7.72 1.35 -18.12
C VAL A 153 -8.76 0.60 -18.96
N VAL A 154 -8.50 -0.66 -19.31
CA VAL A 154 -9.46 -1.50 -20.02
C VAL A 154 -10.76 -1.66 -19.22
N ASN A 155 -10.68 -1.80 -17.90
CA ASN A 155 -11.85 -1.96 -17.04
C ASN A 155 -12.61 -0.65 -16.78
N MET A 156 -12.08 0.48 -17.20
CA MET A 156 -12.78 1.79 -17.11
C MET A 156 -13.82 2.00 -18.21
N VAL A 157 -13.82 1.19 -19.22
CA VAL A 157 -14.69 1.34 -20.40
C VAL A 157 -16.00 0.59 -20.25
#